data_d9e242c40591bc4b496033839ac848d2
#
_entry.id   d9e242c40591bc4b496033839ac848d2
#
_cell.length_a   1.000
_cell.length_b   1.000
_cell.length_c   1.000
_cell.angle_alpha   90.00
_cell.angle_beta   90.00
_cell.angle_gamma   90.00
#
_symmetry.space_group_name_H-M   'P 1'
#
loop_
_entity.id
_entity.type
_entity.pdbx_description
1 polymer ?
#
loop_
_entity_poly.entity_id
_entity_poly.type
_entity_poly.pdbx_seq_one_letter_code
_entity_poly.pdbx_strand_id
1 'polypeptide(L)'
;MSDNKYNNVMHLGNPTNTIAVLNRYGFDFKKKFGQNFLIDENVVEKIVREAGVTKDDFVVEVGPGIGTMTQILCENAREVVAVEIDKKLIPILTEDTLSYYDNVTVINEDILKLDIKKLADEKNEGRPIKVVANLPYYITTPIIMGLFESHVPLDSITIMVQKEVADRMQCGPGTKDYGALSLAVQFYARPKVVLNVPASCFMPRPNVDSAVIRLERFKTPPVDVKNEHLMFKIIRASFNQRRKTMLNSVGNSGIGITKEALTNALETMGLPLTIRGEALTLKQFAELSNLLG
;
A
#
# COMPACT_ATOMS: atom_id res chain seq x y z
N MET A 1 -9.41 23.26 -26.21
CA MET A 1 -8.56 22.09 -26.49
C MET A 1 -7.22 22.44 -25.89
N SER A 2 -6.84 21.87 -24.75
CA SER A 2 -5.51 22.10 -24.18
C SER A 2 -4.52 21.34 -25.06
N ASP A 3 -3.59 22.06 -25.69
CA ASP A 3 -2.44 21.45 -26.34
C ASP A 3 -1.76 20.56 -25.28
N ASN A 4 -1.83 19.25 -25.46
CA ASN A 4 -1.19 18.33 -24.55
C ASN A 4 0.33 18.46 -24.79
N LYS A 5 1.03 19.10 -23.85
CA LYS A 5 2.49 19.35 -23.86
C LYS A 5 3.30 18.08 -24.16
N TYR A 6 2.71 16.91 -23.98
CA TYR A 6 3.37 15.60 -24.01
C TYR A 6 3.00 14.75 -25.24
N ASN A 7 2.38 15.31 -26.29
CA ASN A 7 1.95 14.56 -27.49
C ASN A 7 3.07 13.79 -28.23
N ASN A 8 4.34 14.10 -27.97
CA ASN A 8 5.50 13.47 -28.61
C ASN A 8 6.29 12.53 -27.66
N VAL A 9 5.79 12.29 -26.45
CA VAL A 9 6.46 11.39 -25.49
C VAL A 9 6.19 9.95 -25.87
N MET A 10 7.24 9.14 -25.87
CA MET A 10 7.14 7.71 -26.08
C MET A 10 6.58 7.02 -24.82
N HIS A 11 5.28 6.71 -24.82
CA HIS A 11 4.63 6.07 -23.67
C HIS A 11 5.07 4.62 -23.49
N LEU A 12 5.49 4.30 -22.28
CA LEU A 12 6.02 2.97 -21.91
C LEU A 12 4.93 1.92 -21.63
N GLY A 13 3.66 2.32 -21.58
CA GLY A 13 2.53 1.38 -21.56
C GLY A 13 2.45 0.51 -22.83
N ASN A 14 3.12 0.93 -23.91
CA ASN A 14 3.26 0.11 -25.11
C ASN A 14 4.41 -0.90 -24.94
N PRO A 15 4.16 -2.23 -25.10
CA PRO A 15 5.19 -3.27 -24.94
C PRO A 15 6.43 -3.04 -25.81
N THR A 16 6.26 -2.58 -27.05
CA THR A 16 7.37 -2.32 -27.99
C THR A 16 8.31 -1.25 -27.44
N ASN A 17 7.75 -0.16 -26.88
CA ASN A 17 8.52 0.94 -26.30
C ASN A 17 9.27 0.49 -25.04
N THR A 18 8.61 -0.26 -24.18
CA THR A 18 9.22 -0.86 -22.98
C THR A 18 10.40 -1.75 -23.35
N ILE A 19 10.22 -2.67 -24.33
CA ILE A 19 11.28 -3.55 -24.80
C ILE A 19 12.45 -2.75 -25.39
N ALA A 20 12.16 -1.71 -26.17
CA ALA A 20 13.19 -0.87 -26.78
C ALA A 20 14.07 -0.17 -25.72
N VAL A 21 13.45 0.37 -24.67
CA VAL A 21 14.18 0.99 -23.55
C VAL A 21 15.02 -0.06 -22.81
N LEU A 22 14.43 -1.20 -22.43
CA LEU A 22 15.16 -2.24 -21.72
C LEU A 22 16.36 -2.77 -22.51
N ASN A 23 16.21 -2.96 -23.83
CA ASN A 23 17.29 -3.40 -24.71
C ASN A 23 18.38 -2.32 -24.83
N ARG A 24 18.03 -1.04 -24.96
CA ARG A 24 18.98 0.10 -25.04
C ARG A 24 19.93 0.13 -23.87
N TYR A 25 19.43 -0.17 -22.67
CA TYR A 25 20.21 -0.16 -21.45
C TYR A 25 20.76 -1.53 -21.04
N GLY A 26 20.55 -2.57 -21.86
CA GLY A 26 20.97 -3.95 -21.53
C GLY A 26 20.42 -4.41 -20.18
N PHE A 27 19.15 -4.05 -19.90
CA PHE A 27 18.59 -4.27 -18.57
C PHE A 27 18.19 -5.74 -18.36
N ASP A 28 18.80 -6.35 -17.33
CA ASP A 28 18.43 -7.69 -16.87
C ASP A 28 17.50 -7.62 -15.67
N PHE A 29 16.38 -8.32 -15.76
CA PHE A 29 15.40 -8.41 -14.67
C PHE A 29 16.00 -9.05 -13.42
N LYS A 30 16.00 -8.32 -12.32
CA LYS A 30 16.51 -8.85 -11.06
C LYS A 30 15.37 -9.49 -10.27
N LYS A 31 15.38 -10.82 -10.17
CA LYS A 31 14.45 -11.57 -9.30
C LYS A 31 14.45 -11.05 -7.85
N LYS A 32 15.58 -10.54 -7.37
CA LYS A 32 15.74 -9.97 -6.02
C LYS A 32 14.75 -8.85 -5.70
N PHE A 33 14.38 -8.03 -6.69
CA PHE A 33 13.47 -6.92 -6.51
C PHE A 33 12.03 -7.24 -6.94
N GLY A 34 11.75 -8.46 -7.41
CA GLY A 34 10.42 -8.85 -7.85
C GLY A 34 9.85 -7.97 -8.98
N GLN A 35 10.74 -7.47 -9.85
CA GLN A 35 10.39 -6.53 -10.93
C GLN A 35 9.47 -7.16 -11.96
N ASN A 36 8.25 -6.63 -12.08
CA ASN A 36 7.28 -6.92 -13.12
C ASN A 36 6.79 -5.58 -13.66
N PHE A 37 7.25 -5.20 -14.84
CA PHE A 37 6.87 -3.93 -15.46
C PHE A 37 5.50 -4.04 -16.09
N LEU A 38 4.66 -3.06 -15.84
CA LEU A 38 3.35 -2.94 -16.46
C LEU A 38 3.53 -2.48 -17.92
N ILE A 39 2.92 -3.21 -18.86
CA ILE A 39 3.06 -3.00 -20.30
C ILE A 39 1.71 -2.84 -21.01
N ASP A 40 0.72 -2.30 -20.31
CA ASP A 40 -0.62 -2.01 -20.82
C ASP A 40 -1.01 -0.58 -20.42
N GLU A 41 -1.01 0.32 -21.40
CA GLU A 41 -1.27 1.75 -21.22
C GLU A 41 -2.69 2.00 -20.68
N ASN A 42 -3.69 1.27 -21.18
CA ASN A 42 -5.06 1.41 -20.70
C ASN A 42 -5.19 1.04 -19.21
N VAL A 43 -4.39 0.07 -18.74
CA VAL A 43 -4.36 -0.31 -17.33
C VAL A 43 -3.70 0.79 -16.50
N VAL A 44 -2.58 1.36 -16.97
CA VAL A 44 -1.89 2.46 -16.28
C VAL A 44 -2.79 3.68 -16.14
N GLU A 45 -3.42 4.12 -17.23
CA GLU A 45 -4.38 5.23 -17.21
C GLU A 45 -5.55 4.99 -16.23
N LYS A 46 -6.09 3.77 -16.23
CA LYS A 46 -7.14 3.39 -15.27
C LYS A 46 -6.65 3.48 -13.83
N ILE A 47 -5.43 3.03 -13.53
CA ILE A 47 -4.85 3.12 -12.19
C ILE A 47 -4.78 4.59 -11.74
N VAL A 48 -4.22 5.47 -12.56
CA VAL A 48 -4.06 6.90 -12.23
C VAL A 48 -5.42 7.57 -12.06
N ARG A 49 -6.39 7.26 -12.93
CA ARG A 49 -7.76 7.75 -12.82
C ARG A 49 -8.45 7.27 -11.53
N GLU A 50 -8.36 5.98 -11.20
CA GLU A 50 -8.97 5.40 -9.99
C GLU A 50 -8.25 5.89 -8.71
N ALA A 51 -6.98 6.26 -8.79
CA ALA A 51 -6.27 6.96 -7.71
C ALA A 51 -6.84 8.38 -7.48
N GLY A 52 -7.63 8.91 -8.41
CA GLY A 52 -8.20 10.24 -8.33
C GLY A 52 -7.13 11.33 -8.35
N VAL A 53 -6.06 11.12 -9.12
CA VAL A 53 -4.98 12.11 -9.27
C VAL A 53 -5.45 13.27 -10.14
N THR A 54 -5.18 14.51 -9.68
CA THR A 54 -5.52 15.76 -10.35
C THR A 54 -4.32 16.70 -10.38
N LYS A 55 -4.43 17.79 -11.15
CA LYS A 55 -3.37 18.82 -11.26
C LYS A 55 -3.07 19.59 -9.96
N ASP A 56 -3.84 19.38 -8.92
CA ASP A 56 -3.59 19.96 -7.59
C ASP A 56 -2.79 19.04 -6.68
N ASP A 57 -2.64 17.76 -7.07
CA ASP A 57 -2.08 16.73 -6.20
C ASP A 57 -0.56 16.65 -6.25
N PHE A 58 0.02 16.42 -5.07
CA PHE A 58 1.39 15.96 -4.90
C PHE A 58 1.36 14.43 -4.72
N VAL A 59 2.06 13.73 -5.59
CA VAL A 59 2.06 12.26 -5.65
C VAL A 59 3.43 11.71 -5.32
N VAL A 60 3.48 10.74 -4.42
CA VAL A 60 4.67 9.90 -4.20
C VAL A 60 4.44 8.54 -4.87
N GLU A 61 5.26 8.23 -5.85
CA GLU A 61 5.29 6.91 -6.48
C GLU A 61 6.38 6.06 -5.85
N VAL A 62 6.02 4.84 -5.43
CA VAL A 62 6.98 3.88 -4.88
C VAL A 62 7.28 2.80 -5.90
N GLY A 63 8.56 2.69 -6.28
CA GLY A 63 9.01 1.73 -7.29
C GLY A 63 8.54 2.07 -8.69
N PRO A 64 8.96 3.20 -9.27
CA PRO A 64 8.58 3.62 -10.63
C PRO A 64 9.03 2.63 -11.71
N GLY A 65 10.01 1.77 -11.41
CA GLY A 65 10.61 0.89 -12.39
C GLY A 65 11.29 1.68 -13.51
N ILE A 66 10.84 1.50 -14.74
CA ILE A 66 11.33 2.28 -15.89
C ILE A 66 10.51 3.56 -16.14
N GLY A 67 9.52 3.86 -15.27
CA GLY A 67 8.74 5.09 -15.35
C GLY A 67 7.39 4.98 -16.05
N THR A 68 6.90 3.77 -16.33
CA THR A 68 5.64 3.57 -17.07
C THR A 68 4.44 4.29 -16.43
N MET A 69 4.24 4.13 -15.13
CA MET A 69 3.17 4.81 -14.42
C MET A 69 3.53 6.26 -14.10
N THR A 70 4.82 6.53 -13.86
CA THR A 70 5.33 7.88 -13.59
C THR A 70 4.98 8.87 -14.69
N GLN A 71 5.10 8.47 -15.98
CA GLN A 71 4.73 9.30 -17.12
C GLN A 71 3.28 9.80 -17.01
N ILE A 72 2.33 8.88 -16.81
CA ILE A 72 0.91 9.22 -16.71
C ILE A 72 0.63 10.02 -15.41
N LEU A 73 1.35 9.74 -14.32
CA LEU A 73 1.27 10.56 -13.11
C LEU A 73 1.73 11.99 -13.36
N CYS A 74 2.85 12.21 -14.06
CA CYS A 74 3.35 13.55 -14.41
C CYS A 74 2.35 14.33 -15.27
N GLU A 75 1.65 13.64 -16.17
CA GLU A 75 0.63 14.23 -17.03
C GLU A 75 -0.64 14.65 -16.29
N ASN A 76 -0.89 14.08 -15.11
CA ASN A 76 -2.12 14.29 -14.34
C ASN A 76 -1.91 14.97 -12.99
N ALA A 77 -0.72 14.90 -12.39
CA ALA A 77 -0.39 15.51 -11.11
C ALA A 77 0.20 16.92 -11.24
N ARG A 78 0.23 17.66 -10.14
CA ARG A 78 0.97 18.90 -9.98
C ARG A 78 2.47 18.60 -9.90
N GLU A 79 2.86 17.68 -9.05
CA GLU A 79 4.23 17.25 -8.81
C GLU A 79 4.26 15.77 -8.45
N VAL A 80 5.29 15.07 -8.92
CA VAL A 80 5.54 13.65 -8.65
C VAL A 80 6.91 13.48 -8.01
N VAL A 81 6.99 12.70 -6.95
CA VAL A 81 8.25 12.19 -6.42
C VAL A 81 8.28 10.69 -6.59
N ALA A 82 9.21 10.21 -7.42
CA ALA A 82 9.39 8.79 -7.72
C ALA A 82 10.57 8.23 -6.90
N VAL A 83 10.29 7.26 -6.01
CA VAL A 83 11.29 6.68 -5.10
C VAL A 83 11.68 5.28 -5.59
N GLU A 84 12.94 5.11 -6.02
CA GLU A 84 13.45 3.88 -6.61
C GLU A 84 14.67 3.35 -5.84
N ILE A 85 14.63 2.08 -5.47
CA ILE A 85 15.72 1.42 -4.74
C ILE A 85 16.82 0.87 -5.67
N ASP A 86 16.49 0.51 -6.92
CA ASP A 86 17.47 -0.03 -7.87
C ASP A 86 18.23 1.10 -8.57
N LYS A 87 19.48 1.32 -8.15
CA LYS A 87 20.39 2.32 -8.75
C LYS A 87 20.55 2.18 -10.26
N LYS A 88 20.33 1.00 -10.84
CA LYS A 88 20.44 0.79 -12.29
C LYS A 88 19.28 1.43 -13.08
N LEU A 89 18.15 1.66 -12.42
CA LEU A 89 17.00 2.31 -13.05
C LEU A 89 17.09 3.84 -13.04
N ILE A 90 17.93 4.41 -12.15
CA ILE A 90 18.02 5.87 -12.03
C ILE A 90 18.45 6.56 -13.34
N PRO A 91 19.52 6.15 -14.04
CA PRO A 91 19.86 6.76 -15.34
C PRO A 91 18.73 6.61 -16.38
N ILE A 92 18.04 5.46 -16.41
CA ILE A 92 16.91 5.25 -17.33
C ILE A 92 15.81 6.27 -17.06
N LEU A 93 15.48 6.47 -15.77
CA LEU A 93 14.45 7.43 -15.37
C LEU A 93 14.86 8.87 -15.67
N THR A 94 16.05 9.30 -15.26
CA THR A 94 16.45 10.71 -15.29
C THR A 94 16.95 11.20 -16.65
N GLU A 95 17.58 10.33 -17.44
CA GLU A 95 18.23 10.71 -18.71
C GLU A 95 17.40 10.35 -19.94
N ASP A 96 16.43 9.43 -19.81
CA ASP A 96 15.62 8.94 -20.94
C ASP A 96 14.11 9.11 -20.63
N THR A 97 13.52 8.20 -19.86
CA THR A 97 12.06 7.99 -19.82
C THR A 97 11.27 9.14 -19.19
N LEU A 98 11.87 9.86 -18.26
CA LEU A 98 11.23 11.02 -17.58
C LEU A 98 11.90 12.36 -17.89
N SER A 99 12.90 12.38 -18.76
CA SER A 99 13.66 13.61 -19.10
C SER A 99 12.82 14.75 -19.69
N TYR A 100 11.64 14.42 -20.22
CA TYR A 100 10.69 15.38 -20.82
C TYR A 100 9.74 16.03 -19.81
N TYR A 101 9.71 15.54 -18.55
CA TYR A 101 8.81 16.04 -17.52
C TYR A 101 9.55 16.96 -16.56
N ASP A 102 9.02 18.15 -16.34
CA ASP A 102 9.58 19.18 -15.44
C ASP A 102 9.00 19.12 -14.01
N ASN A 103 7.99 18.29 -13.81
CA ASN A 103 7.26 18.15 -12.54
C ASN A 103 7.57 16.82 -11.82
N VAL A 104 8.70 16.20 -12.09
CA VAL A 104 9.11 14.95 -11.44
C VAL A 104 10.47 15.06 -10.76
N THR A 105 10.58 14.50 -9.56
CA THR A 105 11.85 14.31 -8.84
C THR A 105 12.06 12.82 -8.61
N VAL A 106 13.20 12.28 -9.07
CA VAL A 106 13.58 10.88 -8.82
C VAL A 106 14.51 10.83 -7.61
N ILE A 107 14.18 9.98 -6.63
CA ILE A 107 14.98 9.77 -5.42
C ILE A 107 15.46 8.31 -5.41
N ASN A 108 16.79 8.10 -5.33
CA ASN A 108 17.33 6.77 -5.16
C ASN A 108 17.46 6.42 -3.68
N GLU A 109 16.43 5.82 -3.10
CA GLU A 109 16.41 5.41 -1.69
C GLU A 109 15.43 4.24 -1.47
N ASP A 110 15.59 3.58 -0.34
CA ASP A 110 14.61 2.63 0.19
C ASP A 110 13.44 3.41 0.81
N ILE A 111 12.23 3.19 0.31
CA ILE A 111 11.02 3.88 0.80
C ILE A 111 10.80 3.70 2.31
N LEU A 112 11.23 2.57 2.88
CA LEU A 112 11.11 2.31 4.32
C LEU A 112 12.10 3.11 5.17
N LYS A 113 13.11 3.76 4.54
CA LYS A 113 14.10 4.62 5.20
C LYS A 113 13.88 6.10 4.92
N LEU A 114 13.12 6.41 3.87
CA LEU A 114 12.83 7.78 3.49
C LEU A 114 11.86 8.42 4.48
N ASP A 115 12.21 9.59 4.99
CA ASP A 115 11.31 10.42 5.79
C ASP A 115 10.29 11.11 4.88
N ILE A 116 9.19 10.39 4.60
CA ILE A 116 8.12 10.88 3.71
C ILE A 116 7.37 12.05 4.35
N LYS A 117 7.32 12.12 5.69
CA LYS A 117 6.71 13.24 6.38
C LYS A 117 7.50 14.53 6.11
N LYS A 118 8.82 14.48 6.29
CA LYS A 118 9.71 15.60 5.95
C LYS A 118 9.58 15.99 4.48
N LEU A 119 9.52 15.02 3.57
CA LEU A 119 9.31 15.26 2.15
C LEU A 119 7.99 16.00 1.87
N ALA A 120 6.90 15.59 2.51
CA ALA A 120 5.60 16.25 2.39
C ALA A 120 5.62 17.68 2.97
N ASP A 121 6.29 17.87 4.11
CA ASP A 121 6.42 19.18 4.75
C ASP A 121 7.21 20.15 3.85
N GLU A 122 8.33 19.71 3.27
CA GLU A 122 9.21 20.54 2.45
C GLU A 122 8.65 20.83 1.04
N LYS A 123 8.05 19.84 0.39
CA LYS A 123 7.62 19.94 -1.01
C LYS A 123 6.12 20.17 -1.20
N ASN A 124 5.30 19.87 -0.20
CA ASN A 124 3.83 20.01 -0.25
C ASN A 124 3.26 20.85 0.90
N GLU A 125 4.10 21.60 1.63
CA GLU A 125 3.66 22.47 2.73
C GLU A 125 2.87 21.71 3.81
N GLY A 126 3.20 20.44 4.05
CA GLY A 126 2.48 19.58 4.99
C GLY A 126 1.05 19.21 4.58
N ARG A 127 0.63 19.55 3.34
CA ARG A 127 -0.69 19.16 2.83
C ARG A 127 -0.75 17.65 2.55
N PRO A 128 -1.95 17.04 2.56
CA PRO A 128 -2.12 15.63 2.25
C PRO A 128 -1.53 15.24 0.89
N ILE A 129 -0.88 14.07 0.86
CA ILE A 129 -0.27 13.49 -0.33
C ILE A 129 -1.02 12.24 -0.78
N LYS A 130 -0.92 11.93 -2.07
CA LYS A 130 -1.34 10.64 -2.62
C LYS A 130 -0.13 9.76 -2.82
N VAL A 131 -0.25 8.48 -2.45
CA VAL A 131 0.77 7.48 -2.75
C VAL A 131 0.22 6.55 -3.82
N VAL A 132 0.98 6.35 -4.90
CA VAL A 132 0.63 5.41 -5.97
C VAL A 132 1.79 4.45 -6.18
N ALA A 133 1.54 3.14 -6.31
CA ALA A 133 2.62 2.19 -6.47
C ALA A 133 2.20 0.88 -7.15
N ASN A 134 3.12 0.34 -7.95
CA ASN A 134 3.12 -1.05 -8.35
C ASN A 134 4.14 -1.80 -7.49
N LEU A 135 3.70 -2.32 -6.33
CA LEU A 135 4.61 -2.85 -5.33
C LEU A 135 5.06 -4.29 -5.61
N PRO A 136 6.36 -4.60 -5.39
CA PRO A 136 6.79 -5.97 -5.28
C PRO A 136 6.03 -6.69 -4.16
N TYR A 137 5.52 -7.88 -4.44
CA TYR A 137 4.57 -8.58 -3.57
C TYR A 137 5.09 -8.89 -2.17
N TYR A 138 6.41 -9.08 -2.02
CA TYR A 138 7.04 -9.45 -0.74
C TYR A 138 7.15 -8.29 0.26
N ILE A 139 7.05 -7.03 -0.20
CA ILE A 139 7.26 -5.84 0.65
C ILE A 139 6.00 -4.98 0.83
N THR A 140 4.87 -5.40 0.24
CA THR A 140 3.60 -4.67 0.27
C THR A 140 3.15 -4.30 1.68
N THR A 141 3.05 -5.28 2.58
CA THR A 141 2.57 -5.04 3.96
C THR A 141 3.49 -4.10 4.75
N PRO A 142 4.82 -4.28 4.79
CA PRO A 142 5.72 -3.32 5.43
C PRO A 142 5.57 -1.88 4.92
N ILE A 143 5.43 -1.67 3.60
CA ILE A 143 5.28 -0.32 3.02
C ILE A 143 3.97 0.32 3.47
N ILE A 144 2.84 -0.40 3.35
CA ILE A 144 1.52 0.13 3.75
C ILE A 144 1.53 0.50 5.24
N MET A 145 2.03 -0.40 6.09
CA MET A 145 2.08 -0.16 7.53
C MET A 145 3.02 1.00 7.88
N GLY A 146 4.19 1.05 7.25
CA GLY A 146 5.13 2.17 7.43
C GLY A 146 4.51 3.52 7.06
N LEU A 147 3.75 3.59 5.97
CA LEU A 147 3.03 4.80 5.56
C LEU A 147 1.95 5.21 6.57
N PHE A 148 1.21 4.26 7.13
CA PHE A 148 0.17 4.56 8.12
C PHE A 148 0.74 4.95 9.49
N GLU A 149 1.78 4.26 9.94
CA GLU A 149 2.39 4.45 11.27
C GLU A 149 3.31 5.69 11.33
N SER A 150 3.80 6.19 10.18
CA SER A 150 4.73 7.34 10.10
C SER A 150 4.07 8.71 10.29
N HIS A 151 2.74 8.77 10.49
CA HIS A 151 1.98 10.02 10.60
C HIS A 151 2.16 10.99 9.43
N VAL A 152 2.47 10.47 8.24
CA VAL A 152 2.47 11.25 7.00
C VAL A 152 1.04 11.75 6.72
N PRO A 153 0.85 12.99 6.29
CA PRO A 153 -0.46 13.48 5.88
C PRO A 153 -0.88 12.78 4.57
N LEU A 154 -1.63 11.68 4.70
CA LEU A 154 -2.11 10.89 3.57
C LEU A 154 -3.56 11.26 3.23
N ASP A 155 -3.81 11.49 1.93
CA ASP A 155 -5.16 11.47 1.35
C ASP A 155 -5.56 10.04 1.03
N SER A 156 -4.74 9.35 0.23
CA SER A 156 -4.99 7.98 -0.18
C SER A 156 -3.71 7.24 -0.56
N ILE A 157 -3.77 5.91 -0.49
CA ILE A 157 -2.76 5.00 -1.03
C ILE A 157 -3.45 4.15 -2.10
N THR A 158 -2.99 4.23 -3.34
CA THR A 158 -3.48 3.38 -4.44
C THR A 158 -2.35 2.47 -4.89
N ILE A 159 -2.51 1.19 -4.65
CA ILE A 159 -1.43 0.20 -4.87
C ILE A 159 -1.92 -0.97 -5.68
N MET A 160 -1.04 -1.48 -6.52
CA MET A 160 -1.21 -2.76 -7.18
C MET A 160 -0.50 -3.85 -6.39
N VAL A 161 -1.24 -4.90 -6.06
CA VAL A 161 -0.79 -6.04 -5.24
C VAL A 161 -1.33 -7.35 -5.82
N GLN A 162 -0.89 -8.50 -5.31
CA GLN A 162 -1.54 -9.76 -5.65
C GLN A 162 -3.03 -9.71 -5.30
N LYS A 163 -3.88 -10.25 -6.16
CA LYS A 163 -5.33 -10.23 -5.97
C LYS A 163 -5.74 -10.77 -4.60
N GLU A 164 -5.16 -11.87 -4.15
CA GLU A 164 -5.41 -12.45 -2.82
C GLU A 164 -5.12 -11.46 -1.68
N VAL A 165 -4.05 -10.66 -1.81
CA VAL A 165 -3.69 -9.66 -0.79
C VAL A 165 -4.69 -8.50 -0.77
N ALA A 166 -5.13 -8.05 -1.95
CA ALA A 166 -6.16 -7.02 -2.05
C ALA A 166 -7.51 -7.49 -1.45
N ASP A 167 -7.92 -8.72 -1.78
CA ASP A 167 -9.13 -9.34 -1.24
C ASP A 167 -9.05 -9.46 0.29
N ARG A 168 -7.90 -9.86 0.82
CA ARG A 168 -7.65 -9.95 2.28
C ARG A 168 -7.80 -8.62 3.00
N MET A 169 -7.36 -7.50 2.40
CA MET A 169 -7.50 -6.17 3.02
C MET A 169 -8.96 -5.76 3.23
N GLN A 170 -9.89 -6.26 2.39
CA GLN A 170 -11.32 -5.95 2.45
C GLN A 170 -12.13 -6.95 3.30
N CYS A 171 -11.55 -8.09 3.66
CA CYS A 171 -12.25 -9.15 4.37
C CYS A 171 -12.76 -8.72 5.73
N GLY A 172 -13.97 -9.18 6.07
CA GLY A 172 -14.57 -9.03 7.39
C GLY A 172 -14.43 -10.28 8.26
N PRO A 173 -14.88 -10.21 9.53
CA PRO A 173 -14.84 -11.30 10.49
C PRO A 173 -15.50 -12.59 9.97
N GLY A 174 -15.00 -13.74 10.39
CA GLY A 174 -15.55 -15.06 10.05
C GLY A 174 -15.16 -15.56 8.66
N THR A 175 -14.43 -14.79 7.86
CA THR A 175 -13.90 -15.25 6.57
C THR A 175 -12.50 -15.86 6.71
N LYS A 176 -12.15 -16.76 5.79
CA LYS A 176 -10.84 -17.44 5.78
C LYS A 176 -9.66 -16.45 5.68
N ASP A 177 -9.84 -15.37 4.94
CA ASP A 177 -8.77 -14.42 4.61
C ASP A 177 -8.71 -13.23 5.57
N TYR A 178 -9.68 -13.10 6.48
CA TYR A 178 -9.66 -12.09 7.53
C TYR A 178 -8.48 -12.28 8.49
N GLY A 179 -7.79 -11.19 8.79
CA GLY A 179 -6.59 -11.26 9.62
C GLY A 179 -6.07 -9.90 10.08
N ALA A 180 -4.86 -9.91 10.63
CA ALA A 180 -4.22 -8.71 11.14
C ALA A 180 -4.08 -7.60 10.07
N LEU A 181 -3.80 -7.97 8.81
CA LEU A 181 -3.73 -7.01 7.70
C LEU A 181 -5.09 -6.35 7.42
N SER A 182 -6.18 -7.13 7.42
CA SER A 182 -7.54 -6.60 7.24
C SER A 182 -7.87 -5.55 8.30
N LEU A 183 -7.63 -5.90 9.57
CA LEU A 183 -7.88 -5.02 10.71
C LEU A 183 -7.00 -3.76 10.68
N ALA A 184 -5.70 -3.91 10.37
CA ALA A 184 -4.79 -2.79 10.30
C ALA A 184 -5.19 -1.81 9.18
N VAL A 185 -5.46 -2.30 7.98
CA VAL A 185 -5.91 -1.44 6.88
C VAL A 185 -7.24 -0.76 7.21
N GLN A 186 -8.22 -1.51 7.74
CA GLN A 186 -9.56 -0.98 8.06
C GLN A 186 -9.57 -0.02 9.26
N PHE A 187 -8.55 -0.03 10.09
CA PHE A 187 -8.36 0.97 11.13
C PHE A 187 -7.92 2.32 10.57
N TYR A 188 -7.02 2.32 9.59
CA TYR A 188 -6.44 3.54 9.05
C TYR A 188 -7.18 4.09 7.83
N ALA A 189 -7.82 3.22 7.04
CA ALA A 189 -8.37 3.59 5.74
C ALA A 189 -9.58 2.74 5.36
N ARG A 190 -10.33 3.23 4.37
CA ARG A 190 -11.38 2.46 3.68
C ARG A 190 -10.76 1.76 2.47
N PRO A 191 -10.62 0.42 2.50
CA PRO A 191 -10.12 -0.33 1.36
C PRO A 191 -11.21 -0.52 0.30
N LYS A 192 -10.84 -0.34 -0.99
CA LYS A 192 -11.69 -0.62 -2.14
C LYS A 192 -10.86 -1.17 -3.28
N VAL A 193 -11.10 -2.40 -3.71
CA VAL A 193 -10.56 -2.90 -4.99
C VAL A 193 -11.22 -2.13 -6.13
N VAL A 194 -10.41 -1.49 -6.97
CA VAL A 194 -10.87 -0.61 -8.05
C VAL A 194 -10.63 -1.19 -9.43
N LEU A 195 -9.66 -2.12 -9.55
CA LEU A 195 -9.32 -2.76 -10.82
C LEU A 195 -8.72 -4.15 -10.59
N ASN A 196 -9.13 -5.15 -11.40
CA ASN A 196 -8.40 -6.41 -11.53
C ASN A 196 -7.46 -6.32 -12.74
N VAL A 197 -6.20 -6.78 -12.57
CA VAL A 197 -5.16 -6.69 -13.59
C VAL A 197 -4.62 -8.09 -13.89
N PRO A 198 -4.88 -8.62 -15.09
CA PRO A 198 -4.38 -9.93 -15.49
C PRO A 198 -2.84 -9.97 -15.53
N ALA A 199 -2.28 -11.13 -15.24
CA ALA A 199 -0.83 -11.35 -15.31
C ALA A 199 -0.23 -11.07 -16.70
N SER A 200 -1.04 -11.12 -17.78
CA SER A 200 -0.62 -10.80 -19.15
C SER A 200 -0.26 -9.33 -19.37
N CYS A 201 -0.68 -8.42 -18.48
CA CYS A 201 -0.33 -6.99 -18.55
C CYS A 201 1.08 -6.67 -18.06
N PHE A 202 1.89 -7.68 -17.71
CA PHE A 202 3.23 -7.50 -17.14
C PHE A 202 4.33 -8.20 -17.92
N MET A 203 5.52 -7.62 -17.85
CA MET A 203 6.78 -8.20 -18.31
C MET A 203 7.86 -8.09 -17.22
N PRO A 204 8.47 -9.23 -16.78
CA PRO A 204 8.04 -10.60 -17.03
C PRO A 204 6.66 -10.88 -16.44
N ARG A 205 5.95 -11.88 -17.01
CA ARG A 205 4.62 -12.24 -16.53
C ARG A 205 4.69 -12.89 -15.16
N PRO A 206 3.95 -12.36 -14.12
CA PRO A 206 3.85 -13.02 -12.83
C PRO A 206 2.99 -14.29 -12.89
N ASN A 207 3.09 -15.13 -11.85
CA ASN A 207 2.34 -16.39 -11.78
C ASN A 207 0.86 -16.22 -11.35
N VAL A 208 0.50 -15.05 -10.85
CA VAL A 208 -0.84 -14.75 -10.31
C VAL A 208 -1.32 -13.39 -10.82
N ASP A 209 -2.64 -13.23 -10.87
CA ASP A 209 -3.24 -11.95 -11.21
C ASP A 209 -3.07 -10.94 -10.06
N SER A 210 -3.07 -9.68 -10.44
CA SER A 210 -3.01 -8.54 -9.53
C SER A 210 -4.36 -7.87 -9.38
N ALA A 211 -4.48 -7.04 -8.37
CA ALA A 211 -5.57 -6.09 -8.23
C ALA A 211 -5.02 -4.75 -7.76
N VAL A 212 -5.67 -3.68 -8.20
CA VAL A 212 -5.45 -2.33 -7.69
C VAL A 212 -6.43 -2.09 -6.57
N ILE A 213 -5.91 -1.75 -5.40
CA ILE A 213 -6.70 -1.38 -4.23
C ILE A 213 -6.41 0.08 -3.85
N ARG A 214 -7.47 0.85 -3.64
CA ARG A 214 -7.41 2.20 -3.11
C ARG A 214 -7.75 2.15 -1.62
N LEU A 215 -6.88 2.71 -0.81
CA LEU A 215 -6.99 2.87 0.63
C LEU A 215 -7.21 4.36 0.92
N GLU A 216 -8.46 4.76 1.09
CA GLU A 216 -8.84 6.13 1.39
C GLU A 216 -8.65 6.39 2.89
N ARG A 217 -7.75 7.30 3.25
CA ARG A 217 -7.37 7.57 4.65
C ARG A 217 -8.54 8.15 5.42
N PHE A 218 -8.86 7.59 6.58
CA PHE A 218 -9.81 8.22 7.50
C PHE A 218 -9.19 9.46 8.14
N LYS A 219 -9.98 10.54 8.24
CA LYS A 219 -9.61 11.76 8.99
C LYS A 219 -9.54 11.49 10.50
N THR A 220 -10.42 10.60 10.98
CA THR A 220 -10.47 10.11 12.36
C THR A 220 -10.64 8.61 12.34
N PRO A 221 -9.98 7.86 13.25
CA PRO A 221 -10.15 6.42 13.33
C PRO A 221 -11.64 6.03 13.43
N PRO A 222 -12.06 4.91 12.79
CA PRO A 222 -13.47 4.48 12.80
C PRO A 222 -13.92 3.86 14.13
N VAL A 223 -13.00 3.71 15.08
CA VAL A 223 -13.22 3.17 16.43
C VAL A 223 -12.47 4.00 17.45
N ASP A 224 -13.05 4.13 18.65
CA ASP A 224 -12.40 4.78 19.79
C ASP A 224 -11.46 3.77 20.48
N VAL A 225 -10.17 4.10 20.52
CA VAL A 225 -9.14 3.28 21.15
C VAL A 225 -8.19 4.15 21.94
N LYS A 226 -8.04 3.84 23.25
CA LYS A 226 -7.17 4.58 24.17
C LYS A 226 -5.68 4.29 23.93
N ASN A 227 -5.36 3.05 23.56
CA ASN A 227 -3.99 2.59 23.31
C ASN A 227 -3.94 1.75 22.03
N GLU A 228 -3.67 2.42 20.91
CA GLU A 228 -3.54 1.81 19.59
C GLU A 228 -2.48 0.70 19.56
N HIS A 229 -1.33 0.95 20.21
CA HIS A 229 -0.23 -0.02 20.24
C HIS A 229 -0.65 -1.32 20.94
N LEU A 230 -1.39 -1.22 22.05
CA LEU A 230 -1.92 -2.38 22.77
C LEU A 230 -2.93 -3.13 21.89
N MET A 231 -3.86 -2.43 21.23
CA MET A 231 -4.83 -3.04 20.33
C MET A 231 -4.13 -3.85 19.23
N PHE A 232 -3.13 -3.29 18.57
CA PHE A 232 -2.39 -4.02 17.53
C PHE A 232 -1.53 -5.16 18.08
N LYS A 233 -1.02 -5.09 19.31
CA LYS A 233 -0.38 -6.24 19.98
C LYS A 233 -1.38 -7.37 20.21
N ILE A 234 -2.59 -7.07 20.68
CA ILE A 234 -3.66 -8.06 20.89
C ILE A 234 -4.05 -8.70 19.55
N ILE A 235 -4.27 -7.88 18.51
CA ILE A 235 -4.58 -8.37 17.16
C ILE A 235 -3.48 -9.34 16.68
N ARG A 236 -2.21 -8.93 16.68
CA ARG A 236 -1.09 -9.77 16.23
C ARG A 236 -1.03 -11.08 17.02
N ALA A 237 -1.14 -11.02 18.36
CA ALA A 237 -1.13 -12.20 19.21
C ALA A 237 -2.27 -13.17 18.88
N SER A 238 -3.47 -12.66 18.62
CA SER A 238 -4.64 -13.47 18.29
C SER A 238 -4.50 -14.21 16.96
N PHE A 239 -3.88 -13.57 15.95
CA PHE A 239 -3.71 -14.16 14.61
C PHE A 239 -2.43 -14.98 14.45
N ASN A 240 -1.41 -14.83 15.30
CA ASN A 240 -0.23 -15.70 15.32
C ASN A 240 -0.58 -17.16 15.64
N GLN A 241 -1.65 -17.37 16.39
CA GLN A 241 -2.15 -18.71 16.72
C GLN A 241 -3.64 -18.85 16.36
N ARG A 242 -3.98 -18.63 15.11
CA ARG A 242 -5.34 -18.51 14.58
C ARG A 242 -6.32 -19.60 15.03
N ARG A 243 -5.85 -20.84 15.21
CA ARG A 243 -6.70 -21.98 15.66
C ARG A 243 -6.96 -21.99 17.17
N LYS A 244 -6.34 -21.13 17.95
CA LYS A 244 -6.53 -21.04 19.40
C LYS A 244 -7.58 -20.00 19.76
N THR A 245 -8.20 -20.17 20.94
CA THR A 245 -9.08 -19.17 21.54
C THR A 245 -8.31 -17.91 21.91
N MET A 246 -8.99 -16.78 22.08
CA MET A 246 -8.38 -15.53 22.57
C MET A 246 -7.61 -15.75 23.88
N LEU A 247 -8.18 -16.48 24.83
CA LEU A 247 -7.53 -16.82 26.11
C LEU A 247 -6.18 -17.52 25.93
N ASN A 248 -6.08 -18.40 24.93
CA ASN A 248 -4.86 -19.15 24.68
C ASN A 248 -3.88 -18.43 23.77
N SER A 249 -4.34 -17.71 22.76
CA SER A 249 -3.47 -16.99 21.83
C SER A 249 -2.88 -15.71 22.45
N VAL A 250 -3.72 -14.90 23.09
CA VAL A 250 -3.30 -13.64 23.71
C VAL A 250 -2.70 -13.86 25.10
N GLY A 251 -3.37 -14.65 25.97
CA GLY A 251 -2.91 -14.90 27.33
C GLY A 251 -1.57 -15.65 27.44
N ASN A 252 -1.15 -16.37 26.38
CA ASN A 252 0.16 -17.05 26.32
C ASN A 252 1.19 -16.30 25.43
N SER A 253 0.86 -15.11 24.93
CA SER A 253 1.71 -14.39 23.96
C SER A 253 2.87 -13.60 24.58
N GLY A 254 2.87 -13.42 25.90
CA GLY A 254 3.90 -12.63 26.59
C GLY A 254 3.75 -11.11 26.43
N ILE A 255 2.59 -10.61 25.96
CA ILE A 255 2.36 -9.16 25.79
C ILE A 255 1.94 -8.42 27.07
N GLY A 256 2.01 -9.12 28.23
CA GLY A 256 1.69 -8.54 29.53
C GLY A 256 0.21 -8.64 29.94
N ILE A 257 -0.64 -9.32 29.15
CA ILE A 257 -2.05 -9.54 29.45
C ILE A 257 -2.22 -10.92 30.12
N THR A 258 -2.78 -10.95 31.33
CA THR A 258 -3.08 -12.21 32.05
C THR A 258 -4.36 -12.84 31.49
N LYS A 259 -4.46 -14.18 31.64
CA LYS A 259 -5.71 -14.88 31.25
C LYS A 259 -6.91 -14.45 32.08
N GLU A 260 -6.70 -14.09 33.35
CA GLU A 260 -7.74 -13.58 34.24
C GLU A 260 -8.29 -12.24 33.75
N ALA A 261 -7.41 -11.26 33.48
CA ALA A 261 -7.81 -9.98 32.92
C ALA A 261 -8.58 -10.15 31.59
N LEU A 262 -8.09 -11.04 30.73
CA LEU A 262 -8.74 -11.32 29.45
C LEU A 262 -10.10 -12.00 29.61
N THR A 263 -10.25 -12.91 30.59
CA THR A 263 -11.54 -13.54 30.93
C THR A 263 -12.55 -12.47 31.34
N ASN A 264 -12.19 -11.62 32.31
CA ASN A 264 -13.06 -10.56 32.81
C ASN A 264 -13.47 -9.59 31.70
N ALA A 265 -12.54 -9.23 30.81
CA ALA A 265 -12.83 -8.35 29.67
C ALA A 265 -13.81 -9.00 28.68
N LEU A 266 -13.60 -10.27 28.30
CA LEU A 266 -14.50 -10.99 27.39
C LEU A 266 -15.91 -11.16 27.99
N GLU A 267 -16.02 -11.48 29.29
CA GLU A 267 -17.30 -11.57 30.00
C GLU A 267 -18.01 -10.21 30.05
N THR A 268 -17.28 -9.13 30.32
CA THR A 268 -17.83 -7.77 30.29
C THR A 268 -18.40 -7.42 28.91
N MET A 269 -17.75 -7.86 27.84
CA MET A 269 -18.24 -7.70 26.46
C MET A 269 -19.35 -8.68 26.06
N GLY A 270 -19.74 -9.61 26.93
CA GLY A 270 -20.71 -10.67 26.63
C GLY A 270 -20.24 -11.66 25.58
N LEU A 271 -18.93 -11.86 25.44
CA LEU A 271 -18.33 -12.75 24.46
C LEU A 271 -17.96 -14.10 25.08
N PRO A 272 -18.15 -15.20 24.34
CA PRO A 272 -17.81 -16.54 24.87
C PRO A 272 -16.29 -16.69 25.03
N LEU A 273 -15.84 -17.32 26.11
CA LEU A 273 -14.42 -17.55 26.40
C LEU A 273 -13.74 -18.47 25.35
N THR A 274 -14.52 -19.17 24.55
CA THR A 274 -14.07 -20.00 23.42
C THR A 274 -13.85 -19.21 22.14
N ILE A 275 -14.14 -17.90 22.13
CA ILE A 275 -14.03 -17.06 20.93
C ILE A 275 -12.60 -17.01 20.39
N ARG A 276 -12.46 -16.97 19.07
CA ARG A 276 -11.19 -16.81 18.36
C ARG A 276 -11.07 -15.41 17.79
N GLY A 277 -9.83 -14.93 17.57
CA GLY A 277 -9.57 -13.61 17.02
C GLY A 277 -10.23 -13.35 15.66
N GLU A 278 -10.36 -14.39 14.81
CA GLU A 278 -11.01 -14.29 13.50
C GLU A 278 -12.52 -13.98 13.56
N ALA A 279 -13.15 -14.14 14.72
CA ALA A 279 -14.56 -13.82 14.91
C ALA A 279 -14.81 -12.38 15.42
N LEU A 280 -13.77 -11.68 15.90
CA LEU A 280 -13.90 -10.33 16.45
C LEU A 280 -13.83 -9.26 15.32
N THR A 281 -14.72 -8.29 15.43
CA THR A 281 -14.66 -7.06 14.60
C THR A 281 -13.58 -6.11 15.08
N LEU A 282 -13.21 -5.13 14.26
CA LEU A 282 -12.30 -4.04 14.66
C LEU A 282 -12.81 -3.30 15.90
N LYS A 283 -14.13 -3.04 15.99
CA LYS A 283 -14.77 -2.40 17.15
C LYS A 283 -14.59 -3.23 18.43
N GLN A 284 -14.76 -4.55 18.34
CA GLN A 284 -14.56 -5.44 19.48
C GLN A 284 -13.08 -5.54 19.90
N PHE A 285 -12.12 -5.49 18.96
CA PHE A 285 -10.70 -5.38 19.31
C PHE A 285 -10.37 -4.07 20.02
N ALA A 286 -10.94 -2.95 19.58
CA ALA A 286 -10.78 -1.65 20.24
C ALA A 286 -11.37 -1.66 21.67
N GLU A 287 -12.60 -2.16 21.83
CA GLU A 287 -13.27 -2.31 23.12
C GLU A 287 -12.47 -3.21 24.07
N LEU A 288 -12.02 -4.38 23.58
CA LEU A 288 -11.19 -5.31 24.34
C LEU A 288 -9.88 -4.62 24.79
N SER A 289 -9.23 -3.89 23.90
CA SER A 289 -8.01 -3.14 24.24
C SER A 289 -8.27 -2.07 25.29
N ASN A 290 -9.40 -1.39 25.23
CA ASN A 290 -9.78 -0.33 26.19
C ASN A 290 -10.11 -0.89 27.59
N LEU A 291 -10.52 -2.15 27.69
CA LEU A 291 -10.77 -2.84 28.96
C LEU A 291 -9.48 -3.41 29.57
N LEU A 292 -8.45 -3.63 28.77
CA LEU A 292 -7.18 -4.28 29.18
C LEU A 292 -6.04 -3.26 29.42
N GLY A 293 -6.19 -2.04 29.05
CA GLY A 293 -5.20 -0.94 29.18
C GLY A 293 -5.85 0.33 29.62
#